data_6a46664b848466388c379f0f736ba814
#
_entry.id   6a46664b848466388c379f0f736ba814
#
_cell.length_a   1.000
_cell.length_b   1.000
_cell.length_c   1.000
_cell.angle_alpha   90.00
_cell.angle_beta   90.00
_cell.angle_gamma   90.00
#
_symmetry.space_group_name_H-M   'P 1'
#
loop_
_entity.id
_entity.type
_entity.pdbx_description
1 polymer ?
#
loop_
_entity_poly.entity_id
_entity_poly.type
_entity_poly.pdbx_seq_one_letter_code
_entity_poly.pdbx_strand_id
1 'polypeptide(L)'
;MPEVNKQHKDRLFKFVFGNPDHKDWTLSLYNALNGSDYTNPEDIEFNTIEDAVYLGMQNDASFIVSFILWIWEHQASFNPNMPVRFLIYAGRLYDKYLTDHNIYRYGTVLHKLPKPKCVCFYNGTQEQPEDITLKLSDAFEADGVKPDIEVTVKMLTSITGTTGH
;
A
#
# COMPACT_ATOMS: atom_id res chain seq x y z
N MET A 1 21.64 -7.08 -21.67
CA MET A 1 21.11 -7.60 -20.40
C MET A 1 19.68 -8.10 -20.62
N PRO A 2 19.36 -9.32 -20.22
CA PRO A 2 17.98 -9.78 -20.36
C PRO A 2 17.06 -8.86 -19.53
N GLU A 3 15.98 -8.40 -20.15
CA GLU A 3 14.93 -7.67 -19.44
C GLU A 3 14.39 -8.56 -18.32
N VAL A 4 14.50 -8.11 -17.10
CA VAL A 4 13.88 -8.79 -15.97
C VAL A 4 12.37 -8.68 -16.17
N ASN A 5 11.71 -9.83 -16.30
CA ASN A 5 10.27 -9.89 -16.51
C ASN A 5 9.56 -9.09 -15.39
N LYS A 6 8.66 -8.20 -15.77
CA LYS A 6 7.87 -7.37 -14.85
C LYS A 6 7.17 -8.21 -13.77
N GLN A 7 6.59 -9.34 -14.16
CA GLN A 7 5.95 -10.28 -13.23
C GLN A 7 6.93 -10.84 -12.19
N HIS A 8 8.19 -11.00 -12.56
CA HIS A 8 9.22 -11.49 -11.63
C HIS A 8 9.57 -10.44 -10.58
N LYS A 9 9.65 -9.16 -10.96
CA LYS A 9 9.88 -8.05 -10.03
C LYS A 9 8.74 -7.92 -9.04
N ASP A 10 7.50 -8.00 -9.50
CA ASP A 10 6.31 -7.92 -8.65
C ASP A 10 6.28 -9.08 -7.63
N ARG A 11 6.58 -10.29 -8.08
CA ARG A 11 6.68 -11.45 -7.20
C ARG A 11 7.80 -11.30 -6.17
N LEU A 12 8.95 -10.79 -6.57
CA LEU A 12 10.08 -10.58 -5.69
C LEU A 12 9.75 -9.55 -4.60
N PHE A 13 9.13 -8.44 -4.98
CA PHE A 13 8.70 -7.41 -4.02
C PHE A 13 7.76 -8.01 -2.97
N LYS A 14 6.74 -8.73 -3.39
CA LYS A 14 5.77 -9.37 -2.50
C LYS A 14 6.42 -10.41 -1.60
N PHE A 15 7.35 -11.20 -2.15
CA PHE A 15 8.09 -12.20 -1.39
C PHE A 15 8.95 -11.58 -0.30
N VAL A 16 9.60 -10.46 -0.59
CA VAL A 16 10.52 -9.80 0.35
C VAL A 16 9.77 -8.95 1.38
N PHE A 17 8.83 -8.10 0.94
CA PHE A 17 8.26 -7.05 1.78
C PHE A 17 6.82 -7.29 2.23
N GLY A 18 6.15 -8.27 1.70
CA GLY A 18 4.77 -8.60 2.07
C GLY A 18 4.64 -9.98 2.72
N ASN A 19 5.74 -10.61 3.11
CA ASN A 19 5.75 -11.96 3.64
C ASN A 19 5.60 -11.96 5.17
N PRO A 20 4.53 -12.53 5.74
CA PRO A 20 4.34 -12.62 7.19
C PRO A 20 5.45 -13.39 7.92
N ASP A 21 6.17 -14.28 7.22
CA ASP A 21 7.29 -15.03 7.79
C ASP A 21 8.57 -14.20 7.91
N HIS A 22 8.59 -13.03 7.26
CA HIS A 22 9.72 -12.09 7.23
C HIS A 22 9.29 -10.66 7.56
N LYS A 23 8.60 -10.50 8.69
CA LYS A 23 8.16 -9.18 9.19
C LYS A 23 9.32 -8.21 9.41
N ASP A 24 10.50 -8.73 9.74
CA ASP A 24 11.72 -7.94 9.91
C ASP A 24 12.12 -7.20 8.64
N TRP A 25 11.95 -7.79 7.47
CA TRP A 25 12.24 -7.14 6.18
C TRP A 25 11.28 -5.97 5.91
N THR A 26 9.99 -6.19 6.14
CA THR A 26 8.98 -5.14 5.99
C THR A 26 9.19 -4.02 7.01
N LEU A 27 9.53 -4.37 8.24
CA LEU A 27 9.81 -3.38 9.29
C LEU A 27 11.05 -2.54 8.95
N SER A 28 12.09 -3.16 8.40
CA SER A 28 13.29 -2.46 7.94
C SER A 28 12.98 -1.44 6.85
N LEU A 29 12.19 -1.83 5.85
CA LEU A 29 11.76 -0.90 4.80
C LEU A 29 10.86 0.21 5.37
N TYR A 30 9.93 -0.15 6.24
CA TYR A 30 9.06 0.81 6.91
C TYR A 30 9.86 1.87 7.67
N ASN A 31 10.84 1.44 8.46
CA ASN A 31 11.71 2.35 9.21
C ASN A 31 12.52 3.28 8.28
N ALA A 32 13.04 2.74 7.19
CA ALA A 32 13.80 3.53 6.22
C ALA A 32 12.93 4.61 5.54
N LEU A 33 11.69 4.28 5.23
CA LEU A 33 10.76 5.22 4.56
C LEU A 33 10.22 6.29 5.50
N ASN A 34 10.05 5.98 6.78
CA ASN A 34 9.40 6.85 7.75
C ASN A 34 10.36 7.49 8.74
N GLY A 35 11.65 7.20 8.64
CA GLY A 35 12.64 7.67 9.62
C GLY A 35 12.38 7.16 11.04
N SER A 36 11.76 5.99 11.16
CA SER A 36 11.42 5.35 12.43
C SER A 36 12.45 4.28 12.81
N ASP A 37 12.38 3.79 14.03
CA ASP A 37 13.32 2.83 14.61
C ASP A 37 12.65 1.67 15.35
N TYR A 38 11.49 1.23 14.87
CA TYR A 38 10.82 0.04 15.42
C TYR A 38 11.76 -1.16 15.36
N THR A 39 11.89 -1.89 16.46
CA THR A 39 12.79 -3.05 16.57
C THR A 39 12.06 -4.38 16.67
N ASN A 40 10.79 -4.37 17.06
CA ASN A 40 10.02 -5.60 17.23
C ASN A 40 9.15 -5.87 15.98
N PRO A 41 9.48 -6.93 15.20
CA PRO A 41 8.68 -7.29 14.02
C PRO A 41 7.22 -7.62 14.35
N GLU A 42 6.90 -8.00 15.58
CA GLU A 42 5.54 -8.29 16.00
C GLU A 42 4.64 -7.04 16.12
N ASP A 43 5.22 -5.84 16.03
CA ASP A 43 4.45 -4.59 15.93
C ASP A 43 3.73 -4.46 14.58
N ILE A 44 4.06 -5.31 13.60
CA ILE A 44 3.42 -5.37 12.30
C ILE A 44 2.34 -6.45 12.29
N GLU A 45 1.11 -6.05 11.98
CA GLU A 45 0.00 -6.97 11.73
C GLU A 45 -0.27 -7.07 10.23
N PHE A 46 0.02 -8.21 9.63
CA PHE A 46 -0.24 -8.44 8.20
C PHE A 46 -1.63 -9.01 7.97
N ASN A 47 -2.21 -8.65 6.82
CA ASN A 47 -3.30 -9.44 6.24
C ASN A 47 -2.74 -10.74 5.66
N THR A 48 -3.45 -11.84 5.83
CA THR A 48 -3.00 -13.14 5.34
C THR A 48 -3.07 -13.23 3.81
N ILE A 49 -2.26 -14.13 3.22
CA ILE A 49 -2.28 -14.36 1.77
C ILE A 49 -3.66 -14.83 1.30
N GLU A 50 -4.35 -15.64 2.10
CA GLU A 50 -5.71 -16.10 1.80
C GLU A 50 -6.68 -14.93 1.71
N ASP A 51 -6.56 -13.96 2.59
CA ASP A 51 -7.35 -12.74 2.58
C ASP A 51 -7.05 -11.90 1.34
N ALA A 52 -5.79 -11.77 0.95
CA ALA A 52 -5.38 -11.06 -0.24
C ALA A 52 -5.99 -11.69 -1.51
N VAL A 53 -5.99 -13.01 -1.62
CA VAL A 53 -6.63 -13.73 -2.73
C VAL A 53 -8.15 -13.50 -2.74
N TYR A 54 -8.78 -13.64 -1.57
CA TYR A 54 -10.22 -13.39 -1.42
C TYR A 54 -10.62 -11.97 -1.83
N LEU A 55 -9.80 -10.99 -1.49
CA LEU A 55 -10.03 -9.59 -1.83
C LEU A 55 -9.66 -9.25 -3.28
N GLY A 56 -9.06 -10.17 -4.03
CA GLY A 56 -8.54 -9.91 -5.36
C GLY A 56 -7.31 -9.00 -5.39
N MET A 57 -6.60 -8.90 -4.28
CA MET A 57 -5.39 -8.09 -4.12
C MET A 57 -4.16 -8.95 -4.38
N GLN A 58 -3.80 -9.14 -5.65
CA GLN A 58 -2.76 -10.11 -6.01
C GLN A 58 -1.32 -9.62 -5.80
N ASN A 59 -1.09 -8.31 -5.77
CA ASN A 59 0.27 -7.76 -5.79
C ASN A 59 0.57 -6.82 -4.62
N ASP A 60 -0.33 -6.71 -3.65
CA ASP A 60 -0.22 -5.71 -2.60
C ASP A 60 0.29 -6.30 -1.29
N ALA A 61 1.06 -5.51 -0.59
CA ALA A 61 1.33 -5.72 0.81
C ALA A 61 0.46 -4.77 1.63
N SER A 62 -0.27 -5.28 2.60
CA SER A 62 -1.03 -4.46 3.54
C SER A 62 -0.78 -4.90 4.97
N PHE A 63 -0.60 -3.94 5.85
CA PHE A 63 -0.26 -4.20 7.25
C PHE A 63 -0.64 -3.01 8.14
N ILE A 64 -0.76 -3.26 9.42
CA ILE A 64 -1.08 -2.23 10.42
C ILE A 64 0.11 -2.07 11.37
N VAL A 65 0.54 -0.83 11.53
CA VAL A 65 1.54 -0.40 12.53
C VAL A 65 1.01 0.84 13.22
N SER A 66 0.99 0.86 14.54
CA SER A 66 0.55 2.00 15.33
C SER A 66 -0.82 2.56 14.92
N PHE A 67 -1.77 1.67 14.64
CA PHE A 67 -3.13 2.00 14.20
C PHE A 67 -3.17 2.79 12.89
N ILE A 68 -2.16 2.59 12.02
CA ILE A 68 -2.13 3.08 10.64
C ILE A 68 -2.15 1.87 9.73
N LEU A 69 -3.11 1.83 8.81
CA LEU A 69 -3.21 0.82 7.76
C LEU A 69 -2.37 1.27 6.57
N TRP A 70 -1.25 0.61 6.37
CA TRP A 70 -0.40 0.82 5.21
C TRP A 70 -0.82 -0.10 4.08
N ILE A 71 -1.02 0.48 2.90
CA ILE A 71 -1.33 -0.24 1.67
C ILE A 71 -0.21 0.07 0.69
N TRP A 72 0.61 -0.92 0.41
CA TRP A 72 1.76 -0.82 -0.50
C TRP A 72 1.49 -1.60 -1.77
N GLU A 73 1.80 -1.01 -2.90
CA GLU A 73 1.77 -1.68 -4.19
C GLU A 73 3.06 -1.40 -4.95
N HIS A 74 3.55 -2.41 -5.68
CA HIS A 74 4.71 -2.31 -6.55
C HIS A 74 4.25 -2.23 -8.02
N GLN A 75 4.82 -1.30 -8.78
CA GLN A 75 4.53 -1.09 -10.19
C GLN A 75 5.80 -1.13 -11.03
N ALA A 76 5.82 -1.98 -12.05
CA ALA A 76 6.87 -2.01 -13.07
C ALA A 76 6.52 -1.13 -14.29
N SER A 77 5.29 -0.64 -14.36
CA SER A 77 4.80 0.33 -15.35
C SER A 77 4.06 1.44 -14.65
N PHE A 78 4.24 2.67 -15.10
CA PHE A 78 3.47 3.80 -14.58
C PHE A 78 1.99 3.62 -14.90
N ASN A 79 1.16 3.75 -13.87
CA ASN A 79 -0.30 3.66 -14.00
C ASN A 79 -0.97 4.83 -13.24
N PRO A 80 -1.57 5.78 -13.96
CA PRO A 80 -2.22 6.93 -13.33
C PRO A 80 -3.54 6.58 -12.62
N ASN A 81 -4.05 5.36 -12.80
CA ASN A 81 -5.29 4.88 -12.19
C ASN A 81 -5.08 4.24 -10.81
N MET A 82 -3.90 4.38 -10.24
CA MET A 82 -3.62 3.84 -8.91
C MET A 82 -4.59 4.34 -7.83
N PRO A 83 -5.01 5.60 -7.78
CA PRO A 83 -5.93 6.05 -6.75
C PRO A 83 -7.25 5.30 -6.70
N VAL A 84 -7.85 4.96 -7.83
CA VAL A 84 -9.10 4.18 -7.83
C VAL A 84 -8.87 2.74 -7.37
N ARG A 85 -7.72 2.16 -7.69
CA ARG A 85 -7.34 0.82 -7.20
C ARG A 85 -7.19 0.83 -5.67
N PHE A 86 -6.49 1.82 -5.13
CA PHE A 86 -6.33 1.95 -3.67
C PHE A 86 -7.66 2.22 -2.95
N LEU A 87 -8.58 2.96 -3.56
CA LEU A 87 -9.93 3.14 -3.01
C LEU A 87 -10.64 1.79 -2.84
N ILE A 88 -10.57 0.94 -3.86
CA ILE A 88 -11.17 -0.40 -3.83
C ILE A 88 -10.50 -1.26 -2.74
N TYR A 89 -9.17 -1.23 -2.68
CA TYR A 89 -8.41 -1.98 -1.69
C TYR A 89 -8.73 -1.53 -0.27
N ALA A 90 -8.74 -0.23 -0.02
CA ALA A 90 -9.06 0.32 1.29
C ALA A 90 -10.46 -0.10 1.75
N GLY A 91 -11.45 -0.04 0.88
CA GLY A 91 -12.81 -0.48 1.19
C GLY A 91 -12.87 -1.94 1.61
N ARG A 92 -12.20 -2.81 0.86
CA ARG A 92 -12.13 -4.26 1.17
C ARG A 92 -11.38 -4.54 2.46
N LEU A 93 -10.27 -3.85 2.70
CA LEU A 93 -9.48 -4.00 3.92
C LEU A 93 -10.24 -3.54 5.16
N TYR A 94 -10.99 -2.45 5.08
CA TYR A 94 -11.84 -2.02 6.18
C TYR A 94 -13.00 -3.00 6.44
N ASP A 95 -13.61 -3.53 5.38
CA ASP A 95 -14.64 -4.55 5.53
C ASP A 95 -14.10 -5.78 6.27
N LYS A 96 -12.91 -6.24 5.88
CA LYS A 96 -12.20 -7.32 6.57
C LYS A 96 -11.85 -6.96 8.02
N TYR A 97 -11.36 -5.75 8.27
CA TYR A 97 -11.02 -5.28 9.61
C TYR A 97 -12.23 -5.33 10.55
N LEU A 98 -13.38 -4.85 10.10
CA LEU A 98 -14.62 -4.91 10.87
C LEU A 98 -15.01 -6.34 11.21
N THR A 99 -14.91 -7.25 10.23
CA THR A 99 -15.22 -8.68 10.43
C THR A 99 -14.26 -9.33 11.44
N ASP A 100 -12.96 -9.13 11.27
CA ASP A 100 -11.94 -9.77 12.11
C ASP A 100 -11.98 -9.29 13.57
N HIS A 101 -12.40 -8.06 13.79
CA HIS A 101 -12.51 -7.46 15.13
C HIS A 101 -13.93 -7.55 15.70
N ASN A 102 -14.84 -8.30 15.05
CA ASN A 102 -16.24 -8.48 15.46
C ASN A 102 -16.98 -7.14 15.64
N ILE A 103 -16.70 -6.17 14.77
CA ILE A 103 -17.36 -4.87 14.77
C ILE A 103 -18.57 -4.91 13.85
N TYR A 104 -19.75 -4.63 14.38
CA TYR A 104 -20.98 -4.59 13.59
C TYR A 104 -21.04 -3.29 12.78
N ARG A 105 -20.95 -3.41 11.44
CA ARG A 105 -20.85 -2.27 10.50
C ARG A 105 -22.05 -1.32 10.53
N TYR A 106 -23.20 -1.81 10.92
CA TYR A 106 -24.43 -1.02 11.01
C TYR A 106 -24.76 -0.58 12.46
N GLY A 107 -23.83 -0.73 13.37
CA GLY A 107 -23.93 -0.26 14.75
C GLY A 107 -23.98 1.26 14.82
N THR A 108 -24.53 1.78 15.91
CA THR A 108 -24.73 3.21 16.13
C THR A 108 -23.58 3.89 16.88
N VAL A 109 -22.63 3.13 17.37
CA VAL A 109 -21.42 3.65 18.03
C VAL A 109 -20.34 3.92 16.96
N LEU A 110 -19.65 5.04 17.08
CA LEU A 110 -18.54 5.36 16.16
C LEU A 110 -17.41 4.33 16.28
N HIS A 111 -17.16 3.63 15.20
CA HIS A 111 -16.04 2.68 15.14
C HIS A 111 -14.72 3.40 14.94
N LYS A 112 -13.71 3.02 15.72
CA LYS A 112 -12.34 3.50 15.52
C LYS A 112 -11.66 2.58 14.50
N LEU A 113 -11.15 3.18 13.43
CA LEU A 113 -10.50 2.47 12.32
C LEU A 113 -9.04 2.94 12.17
N PRO A 114 -8.14 2.06 11.75
CA PRO A 114 -6.79 2.49 11.43
C PRO A 114 -6.79 3.48 10.26
N LYS A 115 -5.93 4.48 10.36
CA LYS A 115 -5.82 5.53 9.33
C LYS A 115 -5.13 4.97 8.07
N PRO A 116 -5.72 5.11 6.86
CA PRO A 116 -5.12 4.54 5.66
C PRO A 116 -3.97 5.40 5.13
N LYS A 117 -2.92 4.75 4.66
CA LYS A 117 -1.82 5.33 3.91
C LYS A 117 -1.54 4.50 2.66
N CYS A 118 -1.50 5.15 1.52
CA CYS A 118 -1.34 4.51 0.21
C CYS A 118 0.00 4.88 -0.39
N VAL A 119 0.84 3.89 -0.65
CA VAL A 119 2.17 4.06 -1.23
C VAL A 119 2.35 3.11 -2.41
N CYS A 120 2.81 3.64 -3.54
CA CYS A 120 3.16 2.88 -4.72
C CYS A 120 4.68 2.96 -4.95
N PHE A 121 5.33 1.82 -5.08
CA PHE A 121 6.75 1.73 -5.43
C PHE A 121 6.89 1.49 -6.93
N TYR A 122 7.49 2.43 -7.63
CA TYR A 122 7.73 2.33 -9.05
C TYR A 122 9.20 2.02 -9.33
N ASN A 123 9.46 0.94 -10.07
CA ASN A 123 10.79 0.58 -10.53
C ASN A 123 10.80 0.22 -12.02
N GLY A 124 9.95 0.88 -12.80
CA GLY A 124 9.91 0.69 -14.25
C GLY A 124 11.12 1.24 -14.97
N THR A 125 11.13 1.02 -16.28
CA THR A 125 12.22 1.48 -17.16
C THR A 125 12.03 2.90 -17.65
N GLN A 126 10.80 3.43 -17.60
CA GLN A 126 10.53 4.83 -17.93
C GLN A 126 10.94 5.72 -16.78
N GLU A 127 11.67 6.77 -17.08
CA GLU A 127 12.05 7.76 -16.09
C GLU A 127 10.81 8.51 -15.58
N GLN A 128 10.68 8.61 -14.27
CA GLN A 128 9.62 9.34 -13.59
C GLN A 128 10.25 10.26 -12.53
N PRO A 129 9.60 11.37 -12.15
CA PRO A 129 10.05 12.17 -11.02
C PRO A 129 10.17 11.33 -9.74
N GLU A 130 11.08 11.70 -8.86
CA GLU A 130 11.38 10.93 -7.64
C GLU A 130 10.20 10.82 -6.67
N ASP A 131 9.36 11.83 -6.64
CA ASP A 131 8.22 11.92 -5.72
C ASP A 131 7.01 12.48 -6.46
N ILE A 132 6.02 11.62 -6.67
CA ILE A 132 4.76 11.98 -7.33
C ILE A 132 3.61 11.69 -6.39
N THR A 133 2.67 12.61 -6.29
CA THR A 133 1.38 12.38 -5.64
C THR A 133 0.29 12.24 -6.70
N LEU A 134 -0.33 11.07 -6.76
CA LEU A 134 -1.49 10.81 -7.62
C LEU A 134 -2.77 11.05 -6.81
N LYS A 135 -3.76 11.65 -7.45
CA LYS A 135 -5.04 11.99 -6.81
C LYS A 135 -6.21 11.39 -7.57
N LEU A 136 -7.16 10.82 -6.83
CA LEU A 136 -8.40 10.29 -7.41
C LEU A 136 -9.19 11.40 -8.15
N SER A 137 -9.16 12.62 -7.63
CA SER A 137 -9.87 13.76 -8.24
C SER A 137 -9.42 14.06 -9.66
N ASP A 138 -8.21 13.69 -10.06
CA ASP A 138 -7.74 13.87 -11.44
C ASP A 138 -8.49 13.00 -12.45
N ALA A 139 -9.19 11.95 -11.98
CA ALA A 139 -10.01 11.08 -12.81
C ALA A 139 -11.46 11.55 -12.97
N PHE A 140 -11.90 12.57 -12.24
CA PHE A 140 -13.27 13.06 -12.31
C PHE A 140 -13.42 14.15 -13.38
N GLU A 141 -14.46 14.04 -14.20
CA GLU A 141 -14.69 14.94 -15.35
C GLU A 141 -15.63 16.12 -15.05
N ALA A 142 -16.32 16.11 -13.91
CA ALA A 142 -17.28 17.16 -13.60
C ALA A 142 -16.61 18.40 -13.00
N ASP A 143 -16.88 19.57 -13.56
CA ASP A 143 -16.40 20.85 -13.06
C ASP A 143 -17.34 21.45 -12.00
N GLY A 144 -16.78 22.29 -11.12
CA GLY A 144 -17.52 23.15 -10.21
C GLY A 144 -18.06 22.47 -8.94
N VAL A 145 -17.85 21.19 -8.76
CA VAL A 145 -18.25 20.43 -7.56
C VAL A 145 -17.04 19.76 -6.95
N LYS A 146 -16.77 20.02 -5.66
CA LYS A 146 -15.71 19.35 -4.94
C LYS A 146 -16.16 17.92 -4.60
N PRO A 147 -15.35 16.88 -4.89
CA PRO A 147 -15.70 15.52 -4.51
C PRO A 147 -15.63 15.33 -3.00
N ASP A 148 -16.54 14.53 -2.45
CA ASP A 148 -16.55 14.18 -1.04
C ASP A 148 -15.57 13.04 -0.70
N ILE A 149 -15.10 12.32 -1.72
CA ILE A 149 -14.09 11.26 -1.56
C ILE A 149 -12.85 11.67 -2.36
N GLU A 150 -11.73 11.70 -1.66
CA GLU A 150 -10.42 11.88 -2.27
C GLU A 150 -9.49 10.76 -1.81
N VAL A 151 -8.67 10.26 -2.73
CA VAL A 151 -7.58 9.31 -2.45
C VAL A 151 -6.30 9.89 -2.99
N THR A 152 -5.30 10.01 -2.15
CA THR A 152 -3.96 10.40 -2.54
C THR A 152 -3.02 9.21 -2.41
N VAL A 153 -2.25 8.96 -3.48
CA VAL A 153 -1.26 7.89 -3.52
C VAL A 153 0.12 8.52 -3.69
N LYS A 154 1.01 8.24 -2.75
CA LYS A 154 2.40 8.64 -2.89
C LYS A 154 3.13 7.60 -3.74
N MET A 155 3.70 8.00 -4.87
CA MET A 155 4.52 7.16 -5.71
C MET A 155 5.99 7.47 -5.50
N LEU A 156 6.76 6.45 -5.13
CA LEU A 156 8.20 6.52 -4.93
C LEU A 156 8.91 5.78 -6.05
N THR A 157 9.90 6.41 -6.68
CA THR A 157 10.56 5.88 -7.87
C THR A 157 11.87 5.16 -7.56
N SER A 158 12.38 5.23 -6.36
CA SER A 158 13.62 4.57 -5.98
C SER A 158 13.51 3.90 -4.62
N ILE A 159 13.68 2.57 -4.62
CA ILE A 159 13.90 1.80 -3.39
C ILE A 159 15.40 1.62 -3.15
N THR A 160 16.25 2.09 -4.07
CA THR A 160 17.69 2.05 -3.87
C THR A 160 18.04 2.98 -2.72
N GLY A 161 18.19 2.37 -1.54
CA GLY A 161 18.84 3.05 -0.46
C GLY A 161 20.15 3.60 -0.98
N THR A 162 20.29 4.90 -0.95
CA THR A 162 21.60 5.53 -1.01
C THR A 162 22.40 4.94 0.13
N THR A 163 23.23 3.96 -0.17
CA THR A 163 24.37 3.69 0.69
C THR A 163 25.22 4.94 0.59
N GLY A 164 24.84 5.94 1.40
CA GLY A 164 25.70 7.09 1.61
C GLY A 164 27.00 6.61 2.21
N HIS A 165 28.06 6.88 1.53
CA HIS A 165 29.39 6.85 2.11
C HIS A 165 29.50 7.93 3.18
#